data_09c890297c94631560f021547c8ba352
#
_entry.id   09c890297c94631560f021547c8ba352
#
_cell.length_a   1.000
_cell.length_b   1.000
_cell.length_c   1.000
_cell.angle_alpha   90.00
_cell.angle_beta   90.00
_cell.angle_gamma   90.00
#
_symmetry.space_group_name_H-M   'P 1'
#
loop_
_entity.id
_entity.type
_entity.pdbx_description
1 polymer ?
#
loop_
_entity_poly.entity_id
_entity_poly.type
_entity_poly.pdbx_seq_one_letter_code
_entity_poly.pdbx_strand_id
1 'polypeptide(L)'
;MYRDVETAYSLRLQGIDVGIHEADLSLLGPSETGTLQFAVSGLGKRAAFELELFKRAGEPDFRFKACGGSISEIVKGGTKKPLSEFFNDEPPAFWFANGASLVGHRYVRLRSEPEPFPRQRIEVWDWSGIDITKESQRIDKRPDSVQYRVLEILKQEPYTVVFDDDDSGEAADIVAVRETKAVIEIDFYHCKFSGEATPGARIKDLYEVCGQAQKSIHWMERPVDLFNHLMRREPRKSDNSSGTRFEMGKQDDLIRIREKCRRMDVRLTIAVVQPGLSRHAATRDQLQLLSVTENYLLETFKIPFRAIGSK
;
A
#
# COMPACT_ATOMS: atom_id res chain seq x y z
N MET A 1 8.46 30.98 8.68
CA MET A 1 7.82 30.20 9.76
C MET A 1 6.56 29.58 9.14
N TYR A 2 6.74 28.46 8.43
CA TYR A 2 5.62 27.65 7.95
C TYR A 2 5.11 26.87 9.16
N ARG A 3 3.96 27.23 9.66
CA ARG A 3 3.20 26.34 10.53
C ARG A 3 2.65 25.26 9.63
N ASP A 4 3.14 24.05 9.78
CA ASP A 4 2.45 22.85 9.31
C ASP A 4 1.08 22.83 9.97
N VAL A 5 0.10 23.31 9.24
CA VAL A 5 -1.28 23.07 9.59
C VAL A 5 -1.53 21.62 9.18
N GLU A 6 -1.06 20.67 9.98
CA GLU A 6 -1.64 19.35 10.03
C GLU A 6 -3.12 19.53 10.39
N THR A 7 -3.92 19.79 9.40
CA THR A 7 -5.34 19.55 9.51
C THR A 7 -5.46 18.03 9.58
N ALA A 8 -5.33 17.52 10.80
CA ALA A 8 -5.49 16.11 11.07
C ALA A 8 -6.93 15.73 10.71
N TYR A 9 -7.11 15.25 9.47
CA TYR A 9 -8.32 14.57 9.11
C TYR A 9 -8.30 13.20 9.77
N SER A 10 -9.34 12.85 10.47
CA SER A 10 -9.61 11.49 10.87
C SER A 10 -10.92 11.01 10.29
N LEU A 11 -11.02 9.74 10.05
CA LEU A 11 -12.27 9.09 9.66
C LEU A 11 -12.93 8.53 10.92
N ARG A 12 -14.25 8.67 11.03
CA ARG A 12 -15.02 7.96 12.05
C ARG A 12 -15.87 6.91 11.36
N LEU A 13 -15.47 5.65 11.52
CA LEU A 13 -16.17 4.49 10.95
C LEU A 13 -16.88 3.75 12.06
N GLN A 14 -18.23 3.70 12.02
CA GLN A 14 -19.04 3.01 13.04
C GLN A 14 -18.66 3.40 14.48
N GLY A 15 -18.38 4.70 14.71
CA GLY A 15 -18.04 5.23 16.02
C GLY A 15 -16.57 5.12 16.44
N ILE A 16 -15.71 4.49 15.62
CA ILE A 16 -14.26 4.38 15.86
C ILE A 16 -13.54 5.40 15.01
N ASP A 17 -12.64 6.15 15.63
CA ASP A 17 -11.77 7.10 14.95
C ASP A 17 -10.59 6.36 14.32
N VAL A 18 -10.42 6.54 13.01
CA VAL A 18 -9.40 5.90 12.15
C VAL A 18 -8.56 7.01 11.53
N GLY A 19 -7.25 6.95 11.64
CA GLY A 19 -6.36 7.85 10.92
C GLY A 19 -6.54 7.70 9.40
N ILE A 20 -6.44 8.81 8.65
CA ILE A 20 -6.57 8.74 7.18
C ILE A 20 -5.55 7.76 6.58
N HIS A 21 -4.35 7.71 7.15
CA HIS A 21 -3.28 6.81 6.74
C HIS A 21 -3.52 5.33 7.12
N GLU A 22 -4.44 5.09 8.07
CA GLU A 22 -4.87 3.74 8.49
C GLU A 22 -6.11 3.26 7.73
N ALA A 23 -6.63 4.08 6.82
CA ALA A 23 -7.81 3.76 6.05
C ALA A 23 -7.45 3.24 4.67
N ASP A 24 -8.13 2.17 4.27
CA ASP A 24 -8.04 1.58 2.94
C ASP A 24 -9.29 1.82 2.13
N LEU A 25 -9.11 2.13 0.83
CA LEU A 25 -10.17 2.08 -0.16
C LEU A 25 -10.02 0.80 -0.99
N SER A 26 -11.06 -0.01 -1.04
CA SER A 26 -11.08 -1.23 -1.84
C SER A 26 -12.33 -1.29 -2.72
N LEU A 27 -12.16 -1.68 -3.99
CA LEU A 27 -13.30 -1.94 -4.87
C LEU A 27 -14.05 -3.18 -4.41
N LEU A 28 -15.39 -3.13 -4.47
CA LEU A 28 -16.26 -4.23 -4.05
C LEU A 28 -16.62 -5.20 -5.19
N GLY A 29 -15.95 -5.08 -6.32
CA GLY A 29 -16.20 -5.88 -7.51
C GLY A 29 -17.11 -5.18 -8.52
N PRO A 30 -17.31 -5.77 -9.69
CA PRO A 30 -18.24 -5.23 -10.66
C PRO A 30 -19.67 -5.31 -10.11
N SER A 31 -20.37 -4.19 -10.09
CA SER A 31 -21.80 -4.16 -9.82
C SER A 31 -22.54 -4.66 -11.07
N GLU A 32 -23.53 -5.51 -10.87
CA GLU A 32 -24.45 -5.92 -11.95
C GLU A 32 -25.22 -4.71 -12.54
N THR A 33 -25.32 -3.63 -11.80
CA THR A 33 -25.99 -2.38 -12.20
C THR A 33 -25.08 -1.40 -12.93
N GLY A 34 -23.79 -1.73 -13.11
CA GLY A 34 -22.82 -0.85 -13.78
C GLY A 34 -22.37 0.34 -12.91
N THR A 35 -22.74 0.41 -11.63
CA THR A 35 -22.22 1.40 -10.69
C THR A 35 -20.89 0.95 -10.08
N LEU A 36 -19.99 1.88 -9.83
CA LEU A 36 -18.73 1.59 -9.14
C LEU A 36 -18.99 1.58 -7.63
N GLN A 37 -18.78 0.42 -7.01
CA GLN A 37 -18.90 0.24 -5.57
C GLN A 37 -17.52 0.05 -4.93
N PHE A 38 -17.32 0.70 -3.79
CA PHE A 38 -16.09 0.60 -3.02
C PHE A 38 -16.36 0.66 -1.52
N ALA A 39 -15.39 0.23 -0.74
CA ALA A 39 -15.45 0.33 0.70
C ALA A 39 -14.28 1.16 1.22
N VAL A 40 -14.55 1.89 2.29
CA VAL A 40 -13.53 2.47 3.17
C VAL A 40 -13.46 1.60 4.41
N SER A 41 -12.28 1.12 4.74
CA SER A 41 -12.06 0.25 5.90
C SER A 41 -10.86 0.71 6.72
N GLY A 42 -10.88 0.42 8.01
CA GLY A 42 -9.80 0.70 8.94
C GLY A 42 -10.14 0.19 10.34
N LEU A 43 -9.15 -0.30 11.07
CA LEU A 43 -9.30 -0.84 12.42
C LEU A 43 -10.47 -1.85 12.58
N GLY A 44 -10.63 -2.73 11.58
CA GLY A 44 -11.69 -3.74 11.55
C GLY A 44 -13.10 -3.20 11.29
N LYS A 45 -13.24 -1.92 10.96
CA LYS A 45 -14.51 -1.29 10.56
C LYS A 45 -14.54 -1.04 9.06
N ARG A 46 -15.76 -1.05 8.50
CA ARG A 46 -15.97 -0.90 7.05
C ARG A 46 -17.24 -0.12 6.78
N ALA A 47 -17.18 0.82 5.83
CA ALA A 47 -18.32 1.51 5.26
C ALA A 47 -18.28 1.38 3.74
N ALA A 48 -19.42 1.02 3.12
CA ALA A 48 -19.52 0.85 1.67
C ALA A 48 -20.15 2.09 1.02
N PHE A 49 -19.69 2.39 -0.18
CA PHE A 49 -20.15 3.53 -0.98
C PHE A 49 -20.35 3.09 -2.43
N GLU A 50 -21.22 3.82 -3.12
CA GLU A 50 -21.37 3.69 -4.56
C GLU A 50 -21.19 5.05 -5.24
N LEU A 51 -20.54 5.07 -6.39
CA LEU A 51 -20.46 6.20 -7.29
C LEU A 51 -21.55 6.07 -8.35
N GLU A 52 -22.50 6.99 -8.33
CA GLU A 52 -23.55 7.13 -9.33
C GLU A 52 -23.17 8.22 -10.34
N LEU A 53 -23.19 7.89 -11.62
CA LEU A 53 -23.00 8.85 -12.70
C LEU A 53 -24.36 9.17 -13.32
N PHE A 54 -24.66 10.45 -13.48
CA PHE A 54 -25.93 10.92 -14.05
C PHE A 54 -25.75 12.21 -14.87
N LYS A 55 -26.82 12.72 -15.45
CA LYS A 55 -26.82 14.02 -16.10
C LYS A 55 -27.60 15.02 -15.26
N ARG A 56 -27.03 16.20 -15.04
CA ARG A 56 -27.71 17.34 -14.44
C ARG A 56 -27.76 18.48 -15.45
N ALA A 57 -28.95 18.92 -15.82
CA ALA A 57 -29.15 19.92 -16.84
C ALA A 57 -28.47 19.59 -18.20
N GLY A 58 -28.35 18.31 -18.53
CA GLY A 58 -27.72 17.83 -19.76
C GLY A 58 -26.22 17.53 -19.64
N GLU A 59 -25.54 18.03 -18.62
CA GLU A 59 -24.12 17.85 -18.37
C GLU A 59 -23.85 16.63 -17.49
N PRO A 60 -22.72 15.92 -17.68
CA PRO A 60 -22.30 14.83 -16.80
C PRO A 60 -22.10 15.31 -15.37
N ASP A 61 -22.62 14.56 -14.41
CA ASP A 61 -22.49 14.82 -12.98
C ASP A 61 -22.34 13.50 -12.23
N PHE A 62 -21.98 13.55 -10.95
CA PHE A 62 -21.76 12.38 -10.13
C PHE A 62 -22.28 12.58 -8.71
N ARG A 63 -22.46 11.46 -8.01
CA ARG A 63 -22.82 11.44 -6.61
C ARG A 63 -22.26 10.20 -5.92
N PHE A 64 -21.67 10.41 -4.77
CA PHE A 64 -21.33 9.31 -3.86
C PHE A 64 -22.46 9.11 -2.86
N LYS A 65 -22.91 7.87 -2.72
CA LYS A 65 -23.92 7.46 -1.76
C LYS A 65 -23.34 6.41 -0.81
N ALA A 66 -23.67 6.49 0.47
CA ALA A 66 -23.37 5.42 1.41
C ALA A 66 -24.31 4.23 1.14
N CYS A 67 -23.74 3.02 1.08
CA CYS A 67 -24.47 1.76 0.99
C CYS A 67 -24.65 1.18 2.40
N GLY A 68 -25.90 1.06 2.86
CA GLY A 68 -26.21 0.57 4.20
C GLY A 68 -26.26 1.66 5.27
N GLY A 69 -26.64 1.25 6.50
CA GLY A 69 -26.93 2.16 7.62
C GLY A 69 -25.72 2.52 8.49
N SER A 70 -24.49 2.22 8.06
CA SER A 70 -23.30 2.50 8.87
C SER A 70 -22.95 3.97 8.86
N ILE A 71 -22.89 4.61 10.03
CA ILE A 71 -22.43 6.00 10.17
C ILE A 71 -20.93 6.05 9.83
N SER A 72 -20.60 6.87 8.85
CA SER A 72 -19.22 7.16 8.46
C SER A 72 -19.05 8.66 8.23
N GLU A 73 -18.09 9.25 8.94
CA GLU A 73 -17.87 10.69 8.97
C GLU A 73 -16.38 10.99 8.77
N ILE A 74 -16.07 12.13 8.16
CA ILE A 74 -14.76 12.76 8.25
C ILE A 74 -14.79 13.82 9.35
N VAL A 75 -13.72 13.87 10.13
CA VAL A 75 -13.56 14.81 11.23
C VAL A 75 -12.38 15.72 10.92
N LYS A 76 -12.62 17.03 10.92
CA LYS A 76 -11.60 18.06 10.70
C LYS A 76 -11.75 19.14 11.75
N GLY A 77 -10.73 19.32 12.62
CA GLY A 77 -10.77 20.37 13.64
C GLY A 77 -12.02 20.34 14.53
N GLY A 78 -12.54 19.13 14.85
CA GLY A 78 -13.75 18.94 15.62
C GLY A 78 -15.07 19.02 14.84
N THR A 79 -15.05 19.48 13.58
CA THR A 79 -16.23 19.48 12.71
C THR A 79 -16.37 18.11 12.05
N LYS A 80 -17.59 17.58 12.06
CA LYS A 80 -17.95 16.30 11.46
C LYS A 80 -18.75 16.51 10.19
N LYS A 81 -18.46 15.75 9.15
CA LYS A 81 -19.19 15.73 7.90
C LYS A 81 -19.41 14.30 7.45
N PRO A 82 -20.61 13.91 6.97
CA PRO A 82 -20.81 12.59 6.37
C PRO A 82 -19.76 12.32 5.28
N LEU A 83 -19.16 11.12 5.28
CA LEU A 83 -18.09 10.78 4.35
C LEU A 83 -18.57 10.79 2.90
N SER A 84 -19.84 10.44 2.65
CA SER A 84 -20.45 10.56 1.32
C SER A 84 -20.54 12.00 0.82
N GLU A 85 -20.83 12.95 1.70
CA GLU A 85 -20.83 14.37 1.35
C GLU A 85 -19.42 14.92 1.11
N PHE A 86 -18.46 14.46 1.91
CA PHE A 86 -17.06 14.79 1.70
C PHE A 86 -16.59 14.30 0.32
N PHE A 87 -16.91 13.07 -0.07
CA PHE A 87 -16.57 12.54 -1.39
C PHE A 87 -17.28 13.25 -2.55
N ASN A 88 -18.42 13.88 -2.31
CA ASN A 88 -19.08 14.72 -3.33
C ASN A 88 -18.35 16.03 -3.54
N ASP A 89 -17.71 16.59 -2.52
CA ASP A 89 -16.93 17.83 -2.63
C ASP A 89 -15.47 17.54 -3.05
N GLU A 90 -14.88 16.50 -2.50
CA GLU A 90 -13.49 16.08 -2.73
C GLU A 90 -13.48 14.60 -3.18
N PRO A 91 -13.79 14.31 -4.46
CA PRO A 91 -13.92 12.95 -4.94
C PRO A 91 -12.58 12.19 -4.90
N PRO A 92 -12.58 10.96 -4.41
CA PRO A 92 -11.40 10.11 -4.48
C PRO A 92 -11.05 9.79 -5.94
N ALA A 93 -9.76 9.64 -6.22
CA ALA A 93 -9.26 9.18 -7.51
C ALA A 93 -9.24 7.66 -7.55
N PHE A 94 -9.85 7.08 -8.58
CA PHE A 94 -9.75 5.65 -8.89
C PHE A 94 -8.79 5.45 -10.04
N TRP A 95 -7.78 4.61 -9.86
CA TRP A 95 -6.79 4.27 -10.87
C TRP A 95 -7.05 2.86 -11.38
N PHE A 96 -7.05 2.70 -12.69
CA PHE A 96 -7.28 1.43 -13.36
C PHE A 96 -5.96 0.80 -13.81
N ALA A 97 -5.95 -0.53 -13.93
CA ALA A 97 -4.77 -1.30 -14.33
C ALA A 97 -4.18 -0.89 -15.70
N ASN A 98 -4.95 -0.25 -16.55
CA ASN A 98 -4.51 0.27 -17.85
C ASN A 98 -3.99 1.73 -17.80
N GLY A 99 -3.76 2.27 -16.60
CA GLY A 99 -3.31 3.65 -16.40
C GLY A 99 -4.38 4.72 -16.56
N ALA A 100 -5.63 4.34 -16.80
CA ALA A 100 -6.74 5.29 -16.78
C ALA A 100 -7.06 5.70 -15.34
N SER A 101 -7.68 6.87 -15.18
CA SER A 101 -8.17 7.35 -13.88
C SER A 101 -9.59 7.88 -14.00
N LEU A 102 -10.32 7.79 -12.89
CA LEU A 102 -11.66 8.35 -12.72
C LEU A 102 -11.70 9.19 -11.45
N VAL A 103 -12.05 10.46 -11.59
CA VAL A 103 -12.26 11.39 -10.47
C VAL A 103 -13.64 12.05 -10.66
N GLY A 104 -14.57 11.75 -9.75
CA GLY A 104 -15.97 12.12 -9.94
C GLY A 104 -16.52 11.52 -11.23
N HIS A 105 -16.89 12.36 -12.21
CA HIS A 105 -17.34 11.94 -13.55
C HIS A 105 -16.25 12.04 -14.63
N ARG A 106 -15.05 12.52 -14.28
CA ARG A 106 -13.95 12.71 -15.23
C ARG A 106 -13.16 11.42 -15.39
N TYR A 107 -13.38 10.72 -16.50
CA TYR A 107 -12.58 9.59 -16.91
C TYR A 107 -11.44 10.04 -17.83
N VAL A 108 -10.21 9.84 -17.43
CA VAL A 108 -9.01 10.16 -18.20
C VAL A 108 -8.35 8.87 -18.61
N ARG A 109 -8.18 8.67 -19.91
CA ARG A 109 -7.42 7.55 -20.46
C ARG A 109 -6.20 8.09 -21.17
N LEU A 110 -5.06 7.46 -20.94
CA LEU A 110 -3.85 7.77 -21.69
C LEU A 110 -4.09 7.51 -23.18
N ARG A 111 -3.60 8.40 -24.04
CA ARG A 111 -3.76 8.27 -25.51
C ARG A 111 -2.92 7.13 -26.08
N SER A 112 -1.81 6.81 -25.42
CA SER A 112 -0.98 5.66 -25.74
C SER A 112 -0.92 4.72 -24.53
N GLU A 113 -0.97 3.42 -24.78
CA GLU A 113 -0.69 2.45 -23.72
C GLU A 113 0.78 2.61 -23.32
N PRO A 114 1.10 2.64 -22.00
CA PRO A 114 2.49 2.66 -21.57
C PRO A 114 3.18 1.39 -22.07
N GLU A 115 4.48 1.50 -22.40
CA GLU A 115 5.28 0.32 -22.71
C GLU A 115 5.23 -0.66 -21.55
N PRO A 116 4.98 -1.95 -21.81
CA PRO A 116 4.93 -2.95 -20.77
C PRO A 116 6.24 -3.02 -19.99
N PHE A 117 6.16 -3.27 -18.70
CA PHE A 117 7.33 -3.46 -17.85
C PHE A 117 8.23 -4.57 -18.43
N PRO A 118 9.54 -4.33 -18.58
CA PRO A 118 10.44 -5.31 -19.15
C PRO A 118 10.51 -6.58 -18.30
N ARG A 119 10.15 -7.74 -18.85
CA ARG A 119 10.16 -9.02 -18.12
C ARG A 119 11.48 -9.31 -17.43
N GLN A 120 12.60 -8.94 -18.09
CA GLN A 120 13.96 -9.17 -17.59
C GLN A 120 14.22 -8.44 -16.27
N ARG A 121 13.48 -7.37 -15.98
CA ARG A 121 13.58 -6.59 -14.77
C ARG A 121 12.77 -7.18 -13.61
N ILE A 122 11.92 -8.19 -13.85
CA ILE A 122 11.31 -8.96 -12.77
C ILE A 122 12.42 -9.76 -12.10
N GLU A 123 12.69 -9.45 -10.85
CA GLU A 123 13.65 -10.19 -10.04
C GLU A 123 13.09 -11.58 -9.73
N VAL A 124 13.89 -12.60 -9.90
CA VAL A 124 13.48 -13.98 -9.60
C VAL A 124 14.08 -14.41 -8.27
N TRP A 125 13.20 -14.71 -7.32
CA TRP A 125 13.60 -15.30 -6.07
C TRP A 125 13.20 -16.80 -6.04
N ASP A 126 13.89 -17.56 -5.21
CA ASP A 126 13.60 -18.99 -5.03
C ASP A 126 12.49 -19.17 -3.99
N TRP A 127 11.38 -19.75 -4.43
CA TRP A 127 10.21 -20.03 -3.61
C TRP A 127 10.10 -21.52 -3.24
N SER A 128 11.17 -22.30 -3.39
CA SER A 128 11.20 -23.71 -3.02
C SER A 128 10.88 -23.90 -1.54
N GLY A 129 9.94 -24.78 -1.23
CA GLY A 129 9.48 -25.04 0.13
C GLY A 129 8.52 -24.01 0.71
N ILE A 130 8.11 -23.00 -0.08
CA ILE A 130 7.14 -21.96 0.32
C ILE A 130 5.78 -22.29 -0.28
N ASP A 131 4.75 -22.24 0.54
CA ASP A 131 3.38 -22.23 0.10
C ASP A 131 3.00 -20.78 -0.31
N ILE A 132 3.12 -20.50 -1.60
CA ILE A 132 2.89 -19.17 -2.14
C ILE A 132 1.45 -18.65 -1.95
N THR A 133 0.54 -19.49 -1.48
CA THR A 133 -0.82 -19.08 -1.10
C THR A 133 -0.92 -18.50 0.31
N LYS A 134 0.20 -18.51 1.06
CA LYS A 134 0.28 -18.00 2.42
C LYS A 134 1.14 -16.74 2.47
N GLU A 135 0.51 -15.60 2.74
CA GLU A 135 1.16 -14.29 2.76
C GLU A 135 1.98 -14.08 4.03
N SER A 136 1.30 -13.93 5.16
CA SER A 136 1.87 -13.52 6.43
C SER A 136 2.62 -14.65 7.14
N GLN A 137 3.78 -14.32 7.72
CA GLN A 137 4.47 -15.22 8.65
C GLN A 137 3.74 -15.34 9.99
N ARG A 138 2.85 -14.40 10.30
CA ARG A 138 2.15 -14.30 11.58
C ARG A 138 3.12 -14.20 12.77
N ILE A 139 2.57 -14.22 13.99
CA ILE A 139 3.34 -14.18 15.25
C ILE A 139 4.15 -15.45 15.46
N ASP A 140 3.64 -16.60 15.00
CA ASP A 140 4.27 -17.92 15.11
C ASP A 140 5.39 -18.16 14.09
N LYS A 141 5.70 -17.15 13.27
CA LYS A 141 6.78 -17.16 12.27
C LYS A 141 6.73 -18.37 11.35
N ARG A 142 5.56 -18.58 10.72
CA ARG A 142 5.32 -19.66 9.77
C ARG A 142 6.40 -19.71 8.68
N PRO A 143 7.24 -20.79 8.64
CA PRO A 143 8.39 -20.86 7.75
C PRO A 143 8.03 -21.08 6.28
N ASP A 144 6.79 -21.43 5.98
CA ASP A 144 6.27 -21.72 4.64
C ASP A 144 5.51 -20.55 4.01
N SER A 145 5.60 -19.33 4.57
CA SER A 145 4.92 -18.14 4.06
C SER A 145 5.81 -17.26 3.19
N VAL A 146 5.17 -16.43 2.36
CA VAL A 146 5.85 -15.46 1.48
C VAL A 146 6.69 -14.48 2.30
N GLN A 147 6.10 -13.84 3.32
CA GLN A 147 6.82 -12.88 4.18
C GLN A 147 7.99 -13.51 4.90
N TYR A 148 7.85 -14.73 5.42
CA TYR A 148 8.97 -15.44 6.06
C TYR A 148 10.16 -15.59 5.11
N ARG A 149 9.91 -16.03 3.87
CA ARG A 149 10.96 -16.15 2.85
C ARG A 149 11.63 -14.81 2.55
N VAL A 150 10.84 -13.74 2.41
CA VAL A 150 11.38 -12.39 2.19
C VAL A 150 12.31 -12.02 3.35
N LEU A 151 11.88 -12.17 4.58
CA LEU A 151 12.67 -11.85 5.77
C LEU A 151 13.96 -12.66 5.84
N GLU A 152 13.93 -13.96 5.52
CA GLU A 152 15.14 -14.78 5.48
C GLU A 152 16.15 -14.30 4.43
N ILE A 153 15.68 -13.82 3.28
CA ILE A 153 16.55 -13.22 2.26
C ILE A 153 17.13 -11.89 2.77
N LEU A 154 16.30 -11.01 3.34
CA LEU A 154 16.73 -9.71 3.81
C LEU A 154 17.71 -9.78 5.00
N LYS A 155 17.63 -10.81 5.83
CA LYS A 155 18.59 -11.08 6.90
C LYS A 155 20.02 -11.35 6.39
N GLN A 156 20.17 -11.74 5.14
CA GLN A 156 21.49 -11.97 4.51
C GLN A 156 22.05 -10.68 3.88
N GLU A 157 21.24 -9.63 3.77
CA GLU A 157 21.61 -8.35 3.21
C GLU A 157 22.14 -7.39 4.30
N PRO A 158 22.97 -6.38 3.96
CA PRO A 158 23.60 -5.49 4.92
C PRO A 158 22.63 -4.41 5.45
N TYR A 159 21.42 -4.80 5.86
CA TYR A 159 20.49 -3.90 6.53
C TYR A 159 20.88 -3.68 7.99
N THR A 160 20.61 -2.48 8.49
CA THR A 160 20.78 -2.14 9.91
C THR A 160 19.55 -2.56 10.71
N VAL A 161 18.37 -2.41 10.08
CA VAL A 161 17.09 -2.79 10.67
C VAL A 161 16.26 -3.50 9.60
N VAL A 162 15.64 -4.60 9.96
CA VAL A 162 14.54 -5.24 9.22
C VAL A 162 13.38 -5.38 10.19
N PHE A 163 12.26 -4.79 9.86
CA PHE A 163 11.08 -4.69 10.71
C PHE A 163 9.86 -5.30 10.01
N ASP A 164 9.21 -6.25 10.66
CA ASP A 164 7.95 -6.86 10.25
C ASP A 164 6.80 -5.93 10.68
N ASP A 165 6.30 -5.13 9.74
CA ASP A 165 5.23 -4.18 9.99
C ASP A 165 3.83 -4.70 9.61
N ASP A 166 3.76 -5.97 9.19
CA ASP A 166 2.51 -6.65 8.80
C ASP A 166 1.43 -6.50 9.87
N ASP A 167 0.30 -5.97 9.51
CA ASP A 167 -0.95 -5.81 10.23
C ASP A 167 -1.68 -4.53 9.74
N SER A 168 -2.94 -4.37 10.10
CA SER A 168 -3.73 -3.16 9.78
C SER A 168 -2.99 -1.87 10.15
N GLY A 169 -2.90 -0.94 9.20
CA GLY A 169 -2.23 0.34 9.37
C GLY A 169 -0.70 0.29 9.15
N GLU A 170 -0.19 -0.74 8.48
CA GLU A 170 1.23 -0.88 8.10
C GLU A 170 1.71 0.22 7.14
N ALA A 171 3.00 0.54 7.19
CA ALA A 171 3.66 1.33 6.15
C ALA A 171 3.97 0.48 4.92
N ALA A 172 4.40 -0.75 5.15
CA ALA A 172 4.59 -1.84 4.21
C ALA A 172 4.66 -3.14 5.04
N ASP A 173 4.45 -4.31 4.45
CA ASP A 173 4.56 -5.59 5.18
C ASP A 173 5.93 -5.72 5.87
N ILE A 174 7.00 -5.31 5.16
CA ILE A 174 8.36 -5.31 5.72
C ILE A 174 9.03 -3.98 5.39
N VAL A 175 9.62 -3.36 6.42
CA VAL A 175 10.44 -2.16 6.30
C VAL A 175 11.89 -2.52 6.58
N ALA A 176 12.76 -2.39 5.58
CA ALA A 176 14.18 -2.62 5.72
C ALA A 176 14.96 -1.30 5.62
N VAL A 177 15.89 -1.07 6.53
CA VAL A 177 16.64 0.18 6.60
C VAL A 177 18.13 -0.11 6.60
N ARG A 178 18.85 0.51 5.67
CA ARG A 178 20.30 0.49 5.57
C ARG A 178 20.85 1.88 5.88
N GLU A 179 21.72 1.97 6.85
CA GLU A 179 22.43 3.19 7.15
C GLU A 179 23.83 3.15 6.53
N THR A 180 24.14 4.13 5.69
CA THR A 180 25.46 4.34 5.12
C THR A 180 26.09 5.60 5.75
N LYS A 181 27.31 5.96 5.36
CA LYS A 181 27.97 7.20 5.83
C LYS A 181 27.29 8.47 5.30
N ALA A 182 26.57 8.40 4.18
CA ALA A 182 26.03 9.57 3.49
C ALA A 182 24.50 9.55 3.37
N VAL A 183 23.88 8.38 3.33
CA VAL A 183 22.46 8.22 2.99
C VAL A 183 21.82 7.19 3.92
N ILE A 184 20.57 7.40 4.27
CA ILE A 184 19.68 6.41 4.86
C ILE A 184 18.81 5.87 3.73
N GLU A 185 18.95 4.57 3.45
CA GLU A 185 18.14 3.86 2.45
C GLU A 185 17.04 3.11 3.17
N ILE A 186 15.81 3.32 2.72
CA ILE A 186 14.60 2.66 3.24
C ILE A 186 13.99 1.87 2.10
N ASP A 187 13.85 0.57 2.27
CA ASP A 187 13.21 -0.30 1.31
C ASP A 187 11.91 -0.84 1.89
N PHE A 188 10.80 -0.55 1.22
CA PHE A 188 9.49 -1.11 1.50
C PHE A 188 9.27 -2.35 0.66
N TYR A 189 8.89 -3.44 1.32
CA TYR A 189 8.49 -4.67 0.66
C TYR A 189 7.01 -4.92 0.93
N HIS A 190 6.21 -4.79 -0.11
CA HIS A 190 4.82 -5.18 -0.09
C HIS A 190 4.70 -6.60 -0.62
N CYS A 191 4.19 -7.48 0.21
CA CYS A 191 4.10 -8.92 -0.06
C CYS A 191 2.65 -9.30 -0.35
N LYS A 192 2.44 -10.11 -1.38
CA LYS A 192 1.11 -10.66 -1.64
C LYS A 192 1.19 -12.14 -1.95
N PHE A 193 0.29 -12.92 -1.34
CA PHE A 193 0.13 -14.32 -1.67
C PHE A 193 -0.39 -14.49 -3.10
N SER A 194 -0.19 -15.66 -3.68
CA SER A 194 -0.86 -16.06 -4.91
C SER A 194 -2.18 -16.74 -4.59
N GLY A 195 -3.25 -16.37 -5.24
CA GLY A 195 -4.53 -17.07 -5.11
C GLY A 195 -4.52 -18.50 -5.66
N GLU A 196 -3.41 -18.93 -6.27
CA GLU A 196 -3.18 -20.27 -6.80
C GLU A 196 -1.82 -20.80 -6.34
N ALA A 197 -1.70 -22.12 -6.21
CA ALA A 197 -0.47 -22.77 -5.72
C ALA A 197 0.71 -22.68 -6.70
N THR A 198 0.48 -22.27 -7.92
CA THR A 198 1.50 -22.09 -8.98
C THR A 198 1.40 -20.70 -9.59
N PRO A 199 2.53 -20.15 -10.10
CA PRO A 199 2.52 -18.90 -10.84
C PRO A 199 1.59 -18.96 -12.07
N GLY A 200 0.89 -17.86 -12.35
CA GLY A 200 -0.10 -17.84 -13.41
C GLY A 200 -0.46 -16.44 -13.90
N ALA A 201 -1.55 -16.35 -14.68
CA ALA A 201 -2.01 -15.13 -15.34
C ALA A 201 -2.87 -14.22 -14.44
N ARG A 202 -3.05 -14.52 -13.17
CA ARG A 202 -3.90 -13.75 -12.25
C ARG A 202 -3.38 -12.33 -12.09
N ILE A 203 -4.27 -11.38 -12.30
CA ILE A 203 -3.97 -9.95 -12.16
C ILE A 203 -4.41 -9.39 -10.81
N LYS A 204 -5.42 -10.02 -10.18
CA LYS A 204 -6.03 -9.50 -8.95
C LYS A 204 -5.00 -9.32 -7.83
N ASP A 205 -4.21 -10.37 -7.57
CA ASP A 205 -3.24 -10.38 -6.47
C ASP A 205 -2.13 -9.33 -6.72
N LEU A 206 -1.69 -9.21 -7.98
CA LEU A 206 -0.72 -8.20 -8.39
C LEU A 206 -1.31 -6.77 -8.29
N TYR A 207 -2.60 -6.60 -8.63
CA TYR A 207 -3.28 -5.31 -8.52
C TYR A 207 -3.34 -4.82 -7.07
N GLU A 208 -3.64 -5.71 -6.14
CA GLU A 208 -3.70 -5.38 -4.71
C GLU A 208 -2.35 -4.89 -4.19
N VAL A 209 -1.26 -5.63 -4.47
CA VAL A 209 0.08 -5.26 -4.00
C VAL A 209 0.63 -4.00 -4.68
N CYS A 210 0.31 -3.77 -5.95
CA CYS A 210 0.65 -2.53 -6.64
C CYS A 210 -0.11 -1.32 -6.03
N GLY A 211 -1.36 -1.51 -5.61
CA GLY A 211 -2.13 -0.50 -4.91
C GLY A 211 -1.53 -0.14 -3.54
N GLN A 212 -1.08 -1.14 -2.78
CA GLN A 212 -0.37 -0.92 -1.52
C GLN A 212 0.94 -0.14 -1.74
N ALA A 213 1.72 -0.51 -2.76
CA ALA A 213 2.95 0.18 -3.13
C ALA A 213 2.72 1.67 -3.45
N GLN A 214 1.65 1.99 -4.19
CA GLN A 214 1.30 3.38 -4.51
C GLN A 214 0.83 4.16 -3.27
N LYS A 215 0.15 3.52 -2.33
CA LYS A 215 -0.30 4.14 -1.09
C LYS A 215 0.85 4.56 -0.18
N SER A 216 1.96 3.83 -0.18
CA SER A 216 3.08 4.03 0.74
C SER A 216 3.95 5.27 0.45
N ILE A 217 3.74 5.94 -0.67
CA ILE A 217 4.53 7.12 -1.09
C ILE A 217 4.52 8.27 -0.08
N HIS A 218 3.45 8.38 0.72
CA HIS A 218 3.32 9.47 1.70
C HIS A 218 4.40 9.45 2.78
N TRP A 219 5.09 8.31 2.99
CA TRP A 219 6.19 8.21 3.93
C TRP A 219 7.49 8.82 3.41
N MET A 220 7.62 9.04 2.09
CA MET A 220 8.83 9.59 1.48
C MET A 220 9.20 10.97 2.07
N GLU A 221 8.22 11.85 2.23
CA GLU A 221 8.44 13.20 2.74
C GLU A 221 8.46 13.27 4.28
N ARG A 222 8.16 12.16 4.95
CA ARG A 222 7.96 12.08 6.40
C ARG A 222 8.77 10.97 7.07
N PRO A 223 10.10 10.87 6.82
CA PRO A 223 10.88 9.75 7.34
C PRO A 223 10.91 9.70 8.88
N VAL A 224 10.89 10.85 9.54
CA VAL A 224 10.82 10.92 11.01
C VAL A 224 9.50 10.33 11.53
N ASP A 225 8.39 10.60 10.84
CA ASP A 225 7.07 10.08 11.22
C ASP A 225 6.97 8.58 10.94
N LEU A 226 7.60 8.09 9.86
CA LEU A 226 7.73 6.66 9.61
C LEU A 226 8.41 5.95 10.80
N PHE A 227 9.56 6.42 11.26
CA PHE A 227 10.25 5.81 12.40
C PHE A 227 9.44 5.91 13.69
N ASN A 228 8.75 7.01 13.94
CA ASN A 228 7.82 7.15 15.06
C ASN A 228 6.66 6.14 14.94
N HIS A 229 6.16 5.92 13.73
CA HIS A 229 5.12 4.94 13.46
C HIS A 229 5.59 3.51 13.77
N LEU A 230 6.74 3.07 13.25
CA LEU A 230 7.30 1.76 13.54
C LEU A 230 7.52 1.53 15.05
N MET A 231 8.07 2.51 15.76
CA MET A 231 8.26 2.41 17.21
C MET A 231 6.95 2.26 17.98
N ARG A 232 5.86 2.90 17.54
CA ARG A 232 4.55 2.75 18.16
C ARG A 232 3.93 1.39 17.89
N ARG A 233 4.25 0.77 16.75
CA ARG A 233 3.70 -0.54 16.37
C ARG A 233 4.38 -1.69 17.12
N GLU A 234 5.65 -1.54 17.48
CA GLU A 234 6.38 -2.58 18.21
C GLU A 234 5.68 -3.07 19.49
N PRO A 235 5.15 -2.22 20.41
CA PRO A 235 4.48 -2.67 21.61
C PRO A 235 3.21 -3.49 21.37
N ARG A 236 2.46 -3.20 20.29
CA ARG A 236 1.20 -3.92 19.99
C ARG A 236 1.43 -5.41 19.71
N LYS A 237 2.53 -5.75 19.05
CA LYS A 237 2.87 -7.15 18.74
C LYS A 237 3.45 -7.84 19.97
N SER A 238 4.25 -7.15 20.77
CA SER A 238 4.86 -7.71 21.97
C SER A 238 3.83 -7.97 23.09
N ASP A 239 2.79 -7.16 23.22
CA ASP A 239 1.73 -7.34 24.22
C ASP A 239 0.87 -8.59 23.95
N ASN A 240 0.71 -8.99 22.70
CA ASN A 240 -0.10 -10.13 22.29
C ASN A 240 0.70 -11.43 22.08
N SER A 241 2.02 -11.35 22.13
CA SER A 241 2.92 -12.50 21.98
C SER A 241 4.30 -12.19 22.55
N SER A 242 5.08 -13.22 22.85
CA SER A 242 6.49 -13.08 23.25
C SER A 242 7.43 -12.67 22.10
N GLY A 243 6.90 -12.29 20.94
CA GLY A 243 7.68 -11.95 19.74
C GLY A 243 7.86 -10.45 19.56
N THR A 244 9.02 -10.06 19.06
CA THR A 244 9.31 -8.70 18.58
C THR A 244 9.00 -8.58 17.08
N ARG A 245 8.72 -7.37 16.61
CA ARG A 245 8.65 -7.03 15.18
C ARG A 245 10.03 -6.84 14.53
N PHE A 246 11.08 -6.72 15.32
CA PHE A 246 12.44 -6.65 14.80
C PHE A 246 12.92 -8.03 14.35
N GLU A 247 13.19 -8.18 13.07
CA GLU A 247 13.85 -9.35 12.49
C GLU A 247 15.37 -9.14 12.41
N MET A 248 15.80 -7.87 12.29
CA MET A 248 17.19 -7.42 12.49
C MET A 248 17.20 -6.06 13.18
N GLY A 249 18.26 -5.79 13.93
CA GLY A 249 18.40 -4.53 14.68
C GLY A 249 17.50 -4.49 15.92
N LYS A 250 17.29 -3.31 16.45
CA LYS A 250 16.51 -3.07 17.66
C LYS A 250 15.99 -1.64 17.72
N GLN A 251 15.16 -1.34 18.70
CA GLN A 251 14.53 -0.02 18.86
C GLN A 251 15.56 1.12 18.97
N ASP A 252 16.71 0.91 19.63
CA ASP A 252 17.77 1.91 19.71
C ASP A 252 18.33 2.29 18.33
N ASP A 253 18.37 1.34 17.39
CA ASP A 253 18.80 1.60 16.02
C ASP A 253 17.79 2.49 15.30
N LEU A 254 16.49 2.25 15.46
CA LEU A 254 15.44 3.11 14.91
C LEU A 254 15.52 4.53 15.48
N ILE A 255 15.71 4.68 16.81
CA ILE A 255 15.85 5.98 17.46
C ILE A 255 17.06 6.73 16.88
N ARG A 256 18.21 6.07 16.79
CA ARG A 256 19.44 6.63 16.25
C ARG A 256 19.29 7.06 14.79
N ILE A 257 18.69 6.21 13.94
CA ILE A 257 18.47 6.50 12.52
C ILE A 257 17.47 7.65 12.36
N ARG A 258 16.38 7.67 13.12
CA ARG A 258 15.40 8.77 13.12
C ARG A 258 16.06 10.14 13.36
N GLU A 259 16.98 10.24 14.33
CA GLU A 259 17.67 11.50 14.58
C GLU A 259 18.61 11.90 13.42
N LYS A 260 19.18 10.91 12.73
CA LYS A 260 20.03 11.15 11.56
C LYS A 260 19.24 11.58 10.32
N CYS A 261 17.99 11.14 10.15
CA CYS A 261 17.11 11.57 9.04
C CYS A 261 16.94 13.09 8.95
N ARG A 262 17.19 13.81 10.01
CA ARG A 262 17.13 15.29 10.04
C ARG A 262 18.29 15.97 9.32
N ARG A 263 19.37 15.23 9.03
CA ARG A 263 20.65 15.79 8.54
C ARG A 263 21.24 15.00 7.38
N MET A 264 20.69 13.84 7.07
CA MET A 264 21.15 12.96 6.01
C MET A 264 20.09 12.85 4.93
N ASP A 265 20.50 12.59 3.71
CA ASP A 265 19.60 12.23 2.65
C ASP A 265 18.88 10.91 3.00
N VAL A 266 17.59 10.87 2.75
CA VAL A 266 16.77 9.66 2.87
C VAL A 266 16.28 9.26 1.51
N ARG A 267 16.48 8.01 1.15
CA ARG A 267 16.02 7.44 -0.12
C ARG A 267 15.07 6.29 0.15
N LEU A 268 13.93 6.35 -0.49
CA LEU A 268 12.92 5.31 -0.43
C LEU A 268 12.95 4.49 -1.72
N THR A 269 12.92 3.17 -1.60
CA THR A 269 12.66 2.23 -2.70
C THR A 269 11.43 1.42 -2.35
N ILE A 270 10.57 1.12 -3.31
CA ILE A 270 9.40 0.29 -3.11
C ILE A 270 9.50 -0.97 -3.96
N ALA A 271 9.37 -2.12 -3.31
CA ALA A 271 9.35 -3.43 -3.91
C ALA A 271 7.99 -4.11 -3.75
N VAL A 272 7.44 -4.66 -4.83
CA VAL A 272 6.31 -5.59 -4.76
C VAL A 272 6.83 -7.01 -4.86
N VAL A 273 6.37 -7.87 -3.97
CA VAL A 273 6.72 -9.29 -3.90
C VAL A 273 5.48 -10.11 -4.16
N GLN A 274 5.42 -10.74 -5.32
CA GLN A 274 4.27 -11.55 -5.76
C GLN A 274 4.78 -12.85 -6.41
N PRO A 275 4.90 -13.94 -5.64
CA PRO A 275 5.45 -15.21 -6.17
C PRO A 275 4.59 -15.86 -7.25
N GLY A 276 3.31 -15.49 -7.38
CA GLY A 276 2.45 -15.88 -8.50
C GLY A 276 2.79 -15.19 -9.83
N LEU A 277 3.62 -14.15 -9.82
CA LEU A 277 4.13 -13.47 -11.01
C LEU A 277 5.35 -14.23 -11.55
N SER A 278 5.24 -14.85 -12.73
CA SER A 278 6.37 -15.52 -13.38
C SER A 278 7.08 -14.61 -14.37
N ARG A 279 8.40 -14.49 -14.25
CA ARG A 279 9.21 -13.76 -15.26
C ARG A 279 9.00 -14.29 -16.66
N HIS A 280 8.91 -15.61 -16.83
CA HIS A 280 8.78 -16.22 -18.16
C HIS A 280 7.36 -16.14 -18.70
N ALA A 281 6.35 -16.28 -17.84
CA ALA A 281 4.96 -16.42 -18.24
C ALA A 281 4.09 -15.18 -17.94
N ALA A 282 4.68 -14.06 -17.46
CA ALA A 282 3.92 -12.85 -17.18
C ALA A 282 3.09 -12.42 -18.39
N THR A 283 1.82 -12.14 -18.17
CA THR A 283 0.92 -11.67 -19.22
C THR A 283 1.18 -10.20 -19.56
N ARG A 284 0.67 -9.75 -20.71
CA ARG A 284 0.73 -8.34 -21.10
C ARG A 284 0.07 -7.45 -20.04
N ASP A 285 -1.08 -7.87 -19.50
CA ASP A 285 -1.82 -7.09 -18.51
C ASP A 285 -1.06 -6.96 -17.19
N GLN A 286 -0.39 -8.04 -16.74
CA GLN A 286 0.48 -7.98 -15.57
C GLN A 286 1.66 -7.01 -15.79
N LEU A 287 2.30 -7.06 -16.97
CA LEU A 287 3.41 -6.17 -17.30
C LEU A 287 2.96 -4.71 -17.46
N GLN A 288 1.77 -4.47 -18.00
CA GLN A 288 1.20 -3.12 -18.06
C GLN A 288 0.92 -2.56 -16.66
N LEU A 289 0.36 -3.37 -15.77
CA LEU A 289 0.10 -2.96 -14.39
C LEU A 289 1.40 -2.59 -13.65
N LEU A 290 2.45 -3.39 -13.81
CA LEU A 290 3.77 -3.06 -13.26
C LEU A 290 4.34 -1.76 -13.84
N SER A 291 4.21 -1.56 -15.16
CA SER A 291 4.66 -0.34 -15.83
C SER A 291 3.93 0.91 -15.34
N VAL A 292 2.61 0.83 -15.19
CA VAL A 292 1.81 1.95 -14.66
C VAL A 292 2.22 2.27 -13.22
N THR A 293 2.44 1.24 -12.40
CA THR A 293 2.89 1.40 -11.02
C THR A 293 4.29 2.04 -10.96
N GLU A 294 5.23 1.55 -11.77
CA GLU A 294 6.58 2.12 -11.85
C GLU A 294 6.53 3.58 -12.31
N ASN A 295 5.81 3.88 -13.39
CA ASN A 295 5.71 5.24 -13.91
C ASN A 295 5.13 6.20 -12.86
N TYR A 296 4.10 5.78 -12.13
CA TYR A 296 3.55 6.58 -11.04
C TYR A 296 4.59 6.86 -9.95
N LEU A 297 5.30 5.84 -9.48
CA LEU A 297 6.30 5.97 -8.43
C LEU A 297 7.52 6.76 -8.90
N LEU A 298 8.07 6.42 -10.06
CA LEU A 298 9.33 6.97 -10.55
C LEU A 298 9.17 8.38 -11.14
N GLU A 299 8.17 8.59 -12.01
CA GLU A 299 8.00 9.86 -12.71
C GLU A 299 7.46 10.95 -11.81
N THR A 300 6.51 10.59 -10.92
CA THR A 300 5.88 11.57 -10.04
C THR A 300 6.69 11.83 -8.77
N PHE A 301 7.22 10.78 -8.15
CA PHE A 301 7.83 10.86 -6.82
C PHE A 301 9.32 10.54 -6.80
N LYS A 302 9.90 10.13 -7.95
CA LYS A 302 11.32 9.71 -8.05
C LYS A 302 11.67 8.53 -7.14
N ILE A 303 10.69 7.69 -6.83
CA ILE A 303 10.86 6.48 -6.02
C ILE A 303 11.17 5.31 -6.95
N PRO A 304 12.34 4.66 -6.83
CA PRO A 304 12.66 3.44 -7.56
C PRO A 304 11.67 2.31 -7.22
N PHE A 305 11.31 1.55 -8.25
CA PHE A 305 10.38 0.44 -8.14
C PHE A 305 11.06 -0.89 -8.49
N ARG A 306 10.75 -1.92 -7.71
CA ARG A 306 11.21 -3.30 -7.93
C ARG A 306 10.03 -4.25 -7.97
N ALA A 307 10.04 -5.18 -8.93
CA ALA A 307 9.06 -6.26 -9.03
C ALA A 307 9.78 -7.60 -8.80
N ILE A 308 9.34 -8.35 -7.81
CA ILE A 308 9.92 -9.62 -7.37
C ILE A 308 8.89 -10.72 -7.57
N GLY A 309 9.29 -11.78 -8.28
CA GLY A 309 8.41 -12.90 -8.61
C GLY A 309 9.14 -14.22 -8.70
N SER A 310 8.58 -15.15 -9.49
CA SER A 310 9.11 -16.47 -9.78
C SER A 310 9.84 -16.52 -11.13
N LYS A 311 10.49 -17.65 -11.38
CA LYS A 311 11.12 -17.96 -12.65
C LYS A 311 10.14 -17.99 -13.83
#